data_446332106bc67580bb4e9030857e65ad
#
_entry.id   446332106bc67580bb4e9030857e65ad
#
_cell.length_a   1.000
_cell.length_b   1.000
_cell.length_c   1.000
_cell.angle_alpha   90.00
_cell.angle_beta   90.00
_cell.angle_gamma   90.00
#
_symmetry.space_group_name_H-M   'P 1'
#
loop_
_entity.id
_entity.type
_entity.pdbx_description
1 polymer ?
#
loop_
_entity_poly.entity_id
_entity_poly.type
_entity_poly.pdbx_seq_one_letter_code
_entity_poly.pdbx_strand_id
1 'polypeptide(L)'
;MRAVRASLVFVALLLAVSACAGDGRPVDLANVTSVERPTPVGAEENPPASSGTSAPAPDCDPKASFRPDGALPPAGQMPPRTTMRAIQDRGQLIAGVDQNTFLFGFRNPTTNALEGFDIDIVRQIAKAIFGDPNKVQFKVVTSAGRIKALQEGDVDVVVRTMTATCERWKDINFSAIYYTAGQRLLVDRGSEVTSLDQLGGQKVCAAKGSTSIKTIAANPAKLIPVQVDNWSDCLIMLQQGQVAAVSTDDTILAGMVAQDPNLTMAGPRFTEEPYGIGIPKANVDMVKFVNGVLVKTINDGTWAKSYDKWLGQTGGSRPAPPTPVYRD
;
A
#
# COMPACT_ATOMS: atom_id res chain seq x y z
N MET A 1 -13.42 11.20 -83.23
CA MET A 1 -13.37 9.84 -82.65
C MET A 1 -12.48 9.73 -81.35
N ARG A 2 -12.14 10.82 -80.70
CA ARG A 2 -11.31 10.79 -79.42
C ARG A 2 -12.06 11.11 -78.15
N ALA A 3 -13.32 11.61 -78.24
CA ALA A 3 -14.13 12.00 -77.06
C ALA A 3 -14.98 10.88 -76.47
N VAL A 4 -15.27 9.82 -77.19
CA VAL A 4 -16.13 8.71 -76.72
C VAL A 4 -15.36 7.67 -75.91
N ARG A 5 -14.01 7.61 -76.00
CA ARG A 5 -13.19 6.64 -75.23
C ARG A 5 -12.88 7.11 -73.81
N ALA A 6 -12.98 8.40 -73.49
CA ALA A 6 -12.72 8.93 -72.16
C ALA A 6 -13.90 8.76 -71.20
N SER A 7 -15.12 8.73 -71.70
CA SER A 7 -16.35 8.59 -70.87
C SER A 7 -16.58 7.15 -70.38
N LEU A 8 -16.11 6.14 -71.10
CA LEU A 8 -16.28 4.73 -70.72
C LEU A 8 -15.29 4.27 -69.62
N VAL A 9 -14.12 4.92 -69.51
CA VAL A 9 -13.19 4.61 -68.46
C VAL A 9 -13.62 5.20 -67.10
N PHE A 10 -14.34 6.33 -67.08
CA PHE A 10 -14.83 6.96 -65.85
C PHE A 10 -16.01 6.22 -65.23
N VAL A 11 -16.87 5.58 -66.04
CA VAL A 11 -18.02 4.79 -65.56
C VAL A 11 -17.54 3.43 -65.02
N ALA A 12 -16.48 2.85 -65.52
CA ALA A 12 -15.90 1.59 -65.02
C ALA A 12 -15.17 1.78 -63.67
N LEU A 13 -14.62 2.97 -63.38
CA LEU A 13 -13.96 3.25 -62.09
C LEU A 13 -14.90 3.54 -60.95
N LEU A 14 -16.17 3.96 -61.24
CA LEU A 14 -17.21 4.22 -60.23
C LEU A 14 -17.91 2.95 -59.74
N LEU A 15 -17.83 1.84 -60.47
CA LEU A 15 -18.42 0.57 -60.08
C LEU A 15 -17.50 -0.34 -59.22
N ALA A 16 -16.21 0.01 -59.08
CA ALA A 16 -15.26 -0.77 -58.28
C ALA A 16 -15.18 -0.36 -56.81
N VAL A 17 -15.86 0.71 -56.37
CA VAL A 17 -15.84 1.18 -54.96
C VAL A 17 -17.00 0.64 -54.14
N SER A 18 -17.92 -0.09 -54.73
CA SER A 18 -19.12 -0.62 -54.03
C SER A 18 -18.97 -2.02 -53.42
N ALA A 19 -17.78 -2.61 -53.41
CA ALA A 19 -17.57 -4.00 -52.97
C ALA A 19 -17.04 -4.16 -51.55
N CYS A 20 -17.07 -3.11 -50.72
CA CYS A 20 -16.71 -3.21 -49.28
C CYS A 20 -17.83 -2.66 -48.38
N ALA A 21 -19.10 -2.68 -48.82
CA ALA A 21 -20.20 -2.60 -47.90
C ALA A 21 -20.49 -4.01 -47.37
N GLY A 22 -19.72 -4.42 -46.38
CA GLY A 22 -20.13 -5.56 -45.55
C GLY A 22 -21.54 -5.34 -45.05
N ASP A 23 -22.36 -6.39 -44.95
CA ASP A 23 -23.69 -6.39 -44.38
C ASP A 23 -23.73 -5.69 -43.03
N GLY A 24 -23.76 -4.36 -43.04
CA GLY A 24 -23.96 -3.52 -41.87
C GLY A 24 -25.41 -3.71 -41.38
N ARG A 25 -25.71 -4.86 -40.83
CA ARG A 25 -26.88 -4.94 -39.96
C ARG A 25 -26.67 -3.90 -38.86
N PRO A 26 -27.62 -3.00 -38.62
CA PRO A 26 -27.53 -2.10 -37.48
C PRO A 26 -27.29 -2.98 -36.25
N VAL A 27 -26.16 -2.76 -35.54
CA VAL A 27 -25.95 -3.38 -34.25
C VAL A 27 -27.10 -2.88 -33.39
N ASP A 28 -28.00 -3.78 -32.99
CA ASP A 28 -29.10 -3.46 -32.08
C ASP A 28 -28.49 -3.12 -30.72
N LEU A 29 -28.23 -1.82 -30.51
CA LEU A 29 -27.64 -1.30 -29.26
C LEU A 29 -28.58 -1.51 -28.06
N ALA A 30 -29.85 -1.88 -28.28
CA ALA A 30 -30.77 -2.24 -27.19
C ALA A 30 -30.46 -3.58 -26.54
N ASN A 31 -29.66 -4.44 -27.19
CA ASN A 31 -29.23 -5.74 -26.67
C ASN A 31 -27.75 -5.79 -26.33
N VAL A 32 -27.01 -4.67 -26.27
CA VAL A 32 -25.71 -4.62 -25.67
C VAL A 32 -25.91 -4.71 -24.15
N THR A 33 -26.04 -5.95 -23.66
CA THR A 33 -25.88 -6.23 -22.24
C THR A 33 -24.60 -5.54 -21.80
N SER A 34 -24.66 -4.73 -20.75
CA SER A 34 -23.50 -4.05 -20.18
C SER A 34 -22.37 -5.07 -20.05
N VAL A 35 -21.31 -4.90 -20.83
CA VAL A 35 -20.12 -5.75 -20.70
C VAL A 35 -19.59 -5.53 -19.28
N GLU A 36 -19.67 -6.56 -18.46
CA GLU A 36 -19.16 -6.50 -17.10
C GLU A 36 -17.66 -6.19 -17.19
N ARG A 37 -17.26 -5.08 -16.58
CA ARG A 37 -15.86 -4.67 -16.60
C ARG A 37 -15.03 -5.72 -15.85
N PRO A 38 -13.88 -6.15 -16.39
CA PRO A 38 -13.05 -7.14 -15.71
C PRO A 38 -12.60 -6.61 -14.35
N THR A 39 -12.73 -7.47 -13.33
CA THR A 39 -12.19 -7.18 -12.00
C THR A 39 -10.72 -7.58 -11.92
N PRO A 40 -9.92 -6.93 -11.06
CA PRO A 40 -8.55 -7.35 -10.79
C PRO A 40 -8.47 -8.81 -10.37
N VAL A 41 -7.40 -9.51 -10.75
CA VAL A 41 -7.15 -10.89 -10.35
C VAL A 41 -7.07 -10.98 -8.82
N GLY A 42 -7.80 -11.93 -8.22
CA GLY A 42 -7.84 -12.09 -6.77
C GLY A 42 -8.79 -11.12 -6.04
N ALA A 43 -9.56 -10.31 -6.76
CA ALA A 43 -10.63 -9.52 -6.15
C ALA A 43 -11.74 -10.44 -5.62
N GLU A 44 -12.13 -10.24 -4.37
CA GLU A 44 -13.18 -11.00 -3.69
C GLU A 44 -14.19 -10.04 -3.03
N GLU A 45 -15.47 -10.27 -3.29
CA GLU A 45 -16.57 -9.59 -2.60
C GLU A 45 -17.01 -10.39 -1.37
N ASN A 46 -17.42 -9.69 -0.30
CA ASN A 46 -17.87 -10.31 0.94
C ASN A 46 -16.93 -11.44 1.42
N PRO A 47 -15.62 -11.15 1.55
CA PRO A 47 -14.71 -12.17 2.05
C PRO A 47 -15.21 -12.67 3.41
N PRO A 48 -15.01 -13.98 3.72
CA PRO A 48 -15.41 -14.52 5.00
C PRO A 48 -14.79 -13.64 6.10
N ALA A 49 -15.63 -13.22 7.05
CA ALA A 49 -15.13 -12.48 8.21
C ALA A 49 -13.98 -13.29 8.79
N SER A 50 -12.79 -12.69 8.87
CA SER A 50 -11.67 -13.37 9.53
C SER A 50 -12.18 -13.76 10.92
N SER A 51 -12.26 -15.06 11.19
CA SER A 51 -12.83 -15.68 12.40
C SER A 51 -11.97 -15.41 13.65
N GLY A 52 -11.57 -14.18 13.83
CA GLY A 52 -10.89 -13.67 14.99
C GLY A 52 -11.88 -12.92 15.89
N THR A 53 -12.81 -13.62 16.50
CA THR A 53 -13.33 -13.21 17.79
C THR A 53 -12.21 -13.35 18.82
N SER A 54 -11.21 -12.49 18.71
CA SER A 54 -10.26 -12.34 19.79
C SER A 54 -10.96 -11.54 20.87
N ALA A 55 -11.25 -12.21 22.00
CA ALA A 55 -11.42 -11.50 23.25
C ALA A 55 -10.32 -10.43 23.37
N PRO A 56 -10.61 -9.23 23.91
CA PRO A 56 -9.58 -8.22 24.14
C PRO A 56 -8.41 -8.89 24.83
N ALA A 57 -7.21 -8.80 24.23
CA ALA A 57 -6.02 -9.26 24.92
C ALA A 57 -5.89 -8.36 26.16
N PRO A 58 -5.92 -8.88 27.38
CA PRO A 58 -5.72 -8.07 28.56
C PRO A 58 -4.34 -7.40 28.45
N ASP A 59 -4.27 -6.12 28.71
CA ASP A 59 -3.06 -5.29 28.84
C ASP A 59 -2.07 -5.24 27.66
N CYS A 60 -2.56 -5.27 26.42
CA CYS A 60 -1.70 -5.05 25.26
C CYS A 60 -1.78 -3.60 24.79
N ASP A 61 -0.69 -2.85 24.92
CA ASP A 61 -0.48 -1.61 24.16
C ASP A 61 0.19 -1.94 22.83
N PRO A 62 -0.50 -1.81 21.68
CA PRO A 62 0.06 -2.14 20.38
C PRO A 62 1.24 -1.22 19.98
N LYS A 63 1.36 -0.05 20.59
CA LYS A 63 2.41 0.93 20.32
C LYS A 63 3.68 0.69 21.14
N ALA A 64 3.58 -0.07 22.23
CA ALA A 64 4.71 -0.34 23.10
C ALA A 64 5.65 -1.38 22.48
N SER A 65 6.92 -1.03 22.33
CA SER A 65 7.98 -1.88 21.79
C SER A 65 9.08 -2.10 22.83
N PHE A 66 10.18 -2.73 22.45
CA PHE A 66 11.32 -2.97 23.32
C PHE A 66 12.27 -1.78 23.31
N ARG A 67 12.75 -1.38 24.50
CA ARG A 67 13.72 -0.29 24.64
C ARG A 67 15.05 -0.64 23.95
N PRO A 68 15.70 0.28 23.23
CA PRO A 68 17.08 0.07 22.74
C PRO A 68 18.06 -0.22 23.89
N ASP A 69 19.02 -1.11 23.66
CA ASP A 69 20.04 -1.47 24.67
C ASP A 69 21.17 -0.42 24.81
N GLY A 70 20.95 0.83 24.41
CA GLY A 70 21.94 1.91 24.46
C GLY A 70 22.36 2.42 23.09
N ALA A 71 23.61 2.82 22.92
CA ALA A 71 24.12 3.32 21.65
C ALA A 71 24.19 2.21 20.59
N LEU A 72 23.90 2.60 19.34
CA LEU A 72 24.08 1.69 18.21
C LEU A 72 25.56 1.30 18.06
N PRO A 73 25.86 0.03 17.75
CA PRO A 73 27.22 -0.37 17.41
C PRO A 73 27.70 0.37 16.14
N PRO A 74 29.01 0.57 15.96
CA PRO A 74 29.54 1.12 14.73
C PRO A 74 29.15 0.26 13.53
N ALA A 75 28.79 0.91 12.42
CA ALA A 75 28.45 0.21 11.19
C ALA A 75 29.58 -0.73 10.74
N GLY A 76 29.23 -1.92 10.29
CA GLY A 76 30.19 -2.96 9.93
C GLY A 76 30.80 -3.74 11.13
N GLN A 77 30.41 -3.41 12.38
CA GLN A 77 30.91 -4.03 13.59
C GLN A 77 29.79 -4.58 14.48
N MET A 78 28.87 -5.31 13.86
CA MET A 78 27.74 -5.88 14.61
C MET A 78 28.23 -6.91 15.64
N PRO A 79 27.66 -6.89 16.86
CA PRO A 79 28.08 -7.79 17.94
C PRO A 79 27.91 -9.28 17.54
N PRO A 80 28.82 -10.17 17.95
CA PRO A 80 28.71 -11.58 17.64
C PRO A 80 27.43 -12.20 18.23
N ARG A 81 26.90 -13.22 17.59
CA ARG A 81 25.71 -13.96 18.00
C ARG A 81 24.43 -13.12 18.07
N THR A 82 24.36 -12.03 17.30
CA THR A 82 23.16 -11.22 17.13
C THR A 82 22.56 -11.42 15.74
N THR A 83 21.25 -11.14 15.61
CA THR A 83 20.56 -11.12 14.31
C THR A 83 21.24 -10.18 13.33
N MET A 84 21.64 -8.98 13.77
CA MET A 84 22.34 -8.00 12.95
C MET A 84 23.70 -8.52 12.46
N ARG A 85 24.41 -9.33 13.26
CA ARG A 85 25.66 -9.95 12.83
C ARG A 85 25.43 -10.99 11.74
N ALA A 86 24.41 -11.82 11.86
CA ALA A 86 24.04 -12.78 10.82
C ALA A 86 23.65 -12.09 9.50
N ILE A 87 22.92 -10.97 9.58
CA ILE A 87 22.58 -10.13 8.42
C ILE A 87 23.85 -9.51 7.81
N GLN A 88 24.77 -9.00 8.65
CA GLN A 88 26.04 -8.43 8.20
C GLN A 88 26.90 -9.48 7.48
N ASP A 89 27.02 -10.68 8.02
CA ASP A 89 27.81 -11.77 7.43
C ASP A 89 27.21 -12.26 6.09
N ARG A 90 25.88 -12.20 5.94
CA ARG A 90 25.19 -12.45 4.67
C ARG A 90 25.44 -11.35 3.62
N GLY A 91 25.82 -10.15 4.03
CA GLY A 91 26.19 -9.03 3.17
C GLY A 91 25.04 -8.12 2.73
N GLN A 92 23.80 -8.39 3.11
CA GLN A 92 22.62 -7.57 2.78
C GLN A 92 21.46 -7.76 3.76
N LEU A 93 20.67 -6.72 3.96
CA LEU A 93 19.36 -6.77 4.64
C LEU A 93 18.30 -7.25 3.66
N ILE A 94 17.44 -8.18 4.03
CA ILE A 94 16.28 -8.59 3.23
C ILE A 94 15.03 -7.93 3.81
N ALA A 95 14.40 -7.03 3.05
CA ALA A 95 13.27 -6.25 3.51
C ALA A 95 12.01 -6.51 2.68
N GLY A 96 10.92 -6.87 3.35
CA GLY A 96 9.57 -6.94 2.78
C GLY A 96 8.98 -5.55 2.65
N VAL A 97 8.63 -5.15 1.43
CA VAL A 97 8.13 -3.81 1.10
C VAL A 97 6.97 -3.87 0.13
N ASP A 98 6.30 -2.73 -0.07
CA ASP A 98 5.38 -2.53 -1.20
C ASP A 98 6.13 -2.02 -2.43
N GLN A 99 5.47 -2.14 -3.59
CA GLN A 99 5.89 -1.48 -4.83
C GLN A 99 4.77 -0.69 -5.51
N ASN A 100 3.57 -0.71 -4.95
CA ASN A 100 2.36 -0.12 -5.53
C ASN A 100 1.74 1.00 -4.67
N THR A 101 2.29 1.26 -3.47
CA THR A 101 1.83 2.35 -2.60
C THR A 101 2.65 3.60 -2.86
N PHE A 102 2.17 4.47 -3.78
CA PHE A 102 2.84 5.73 -4.11
C PHE A 102 3.10 6.54 -2.85
N LEU A 103 4.27 7.20 -2.78
CA LEU A 103 4.84 7.94 -1.66
C LEU A 103 5.46 7.08 -0.54
N PHE A 104 4.99 5.86 -0.27
CA PHE A 104 5.51 5.01 0.82
C PHE A 104 6.46 3.92 0.33
N GLY A 105 5.98 3.08 -0.58
CA GLY A 105 6.77 2.02 -1.20
C GLY A 105 6.25 1.80 -2.61
N PHE A 106 6.91 2.37 -3.60
CA PHE A 106 6.48 2.27 -4.99
C PHE A 106 7.66 2.07 -5.93
N ARG A 107 7.38 1.45 -7.06
CA ARG A 107 8.35 1.33 -8.14
C ARG A 107 8.23 2.54 -9.06
N ASN A 108 9.30 3.31 -9.13
CA ASN A 108 9.35 4.47 -10.01
C ASN A 108 9.35 3.99 -11.48
N PRO A 109 8.37 4.41 -12.30
CA PRO A 109 8.23 3.90 -13.66
C PRO A 109 9.36 4.36 -14.60
N THR A 110 10.06 5.45 -14.24
CA THR A 110 11.16 6.00 -15.07
C THR A 110 12.48 5.32 -14.73
N THR A 111 12.79 5.14 -13.43
CA THR A 111 14.09 4.63 -12.99
C THR A 111 14.06 3.14 -12.66
N ASN A 112 12.87 2.53 -12.57
CA ASN A 112 12.62 1.17 -12.09
C ASN A 112 13.13 0.93 -10.65
N ALA A 113 13.51 1.97 -9.93
CA ALA A 113 13.93 1.88 -8.52
C ALA A 113 12.72 1.78 -7.59
N LEU A 114 12.89 1.10 -6.45
CA LEU A 114 11.95 1.20 -5.34
C LEU A 114 12.27 2.44 -4.53
N GLU A 115 11.24 3.26 -4.30
CA GLU A 115 11.32 4.56 -3.67
C GLU A 115 10.14 4.77 -2.70
N GLY A 116 10.26 5.73 -1.78
CA GLY A 116 9.21 6.13 -0.86
C GLY A 116 9.68 6.20 0.58
N PHE A 117 8.79 6.64 1.46
CA PHE A 117 9.09 6.86 2.88
C PHE A 117 9.51 5.56 3.58
N ASP A 118 8.79 4.45 3.35
CA ASP A 118 9.13 3.13 3.91
C ASP A 118 10.48 2.63 3.39
N ILE A 119 10.78 2.88 2.10
CA ILE A 119 12.04 2.51 1.49
C ILE A 119 13.22 3.27 2.10
N ASP A 120 13.03 4.57 2.38
CA ASP A 120 14.04 5.38 3.07
C ASP A 120 14.30 4.84 4.48
N ILE A 121 13.26 4.43 5.22
CA ILE A 121 13.41 3.79 6.56
C ILE A 121 14.21 2.49 6.45
N VAL A 122 13.91 1.61 5.48
CA VAL A 122 14.69 0.38 5.24
C VAL A 122 16.16 0.71 5.00
N ARG A 123 16.45 1.71 4.17
CA ARG A 123 17.82 2.14 3.87
C ARG A 123 18.58 2.66 5.09
N GLN A 124 17.88 3.28 6.06
CA GLN A 124 18.53 3.69 7.32
C GLN A 124 18.93 2.47 8.18
N ILE A 125 18.11 1.41 8.20
CA ILE A 125 18.46 0.16 8.89
C ILE A 125 19.69 -0.46 8.23
N ALA A 126 19.73 -0.59 6.91
CA ALA A 126 20.88 -1.10 6.17
C ALA A 126 22.14 -0.24 6.42
N LYS A 127 22.00 1.09 6.37
CA LYS A 127 23.09 2.01 6.67
C LYS A 127 23.65 1.82 8.09
N ALA A 128 22.79 1.57 9.06
CA ALA A 128 23.22 1.32 10.43
C ALA A 128 23.98 -0.01 10.58
N ILE A 129 23.61 -1.04 9.82
CA ILE A 129 24.31 -2.34 9.85
C ILE A 129 25.62 -2.29 9.06
N PHE A 130 25.60 -1.75 7.84
CA PHE A 130 26.70 -1.90 6.87
C PHE A 130 27.51 -0.62 6.63
N GLY A 131 27.02 0.55 7.02
CA GLY A 131 27.53 1.85 6.57
C GLY A 131 27.05 2.25 5.16
N ASP A 132 26.40 1.33 4.43
CA ASP A 132 25.90 1.51 3.08
C ASP A 132 24.36 1.31 3.03
N PRO A 133 23.57 2.34 2.68
CA PRO A 133 22.11 2.24 2.59
C PRO A 133 21.63 1.35 1.43
N ASN A 134 22.50 0.98 0.50
CA ASN A 134 22.16 0.16 -0.67
C ASN A 134 22.38 -1.35 -0.44
N LYS A 135 22.90 -1.75 0.70
CA LYS A 135 23.05 -3.17 1.08
C LYS A 135 21.70 -3.78 1.49
N VAL A 136 20.72 -3.71 0.58
CA VAL A 136 19.36 -4.19 0.77
C VAL A 136 18.93 -5.05 -0.43
N GLN A 137 18.33 -6.19 -0.13
CA GLN A 137 17.49 -6.95 -1.05
C GLN A 137 16.03 -6.66 -0.70
N PHE A 138 15.31 -6.00 -1.61
CA PHE A 138 13.89 -5.79 -1.46
C PHE A 138 13.10 -7.00 -1.94
N LYS A 139 12.19 -7.52 -1.12
CA LYS A 139 11.15 -8.48 -1.50
C LYS A 139 9.80 -7.80 -1.48
N VAL A 140 9.07 -7.85 -2.58
CA VAL A 140 7.71 -7.33 -2.65
C VAL A 140 6.78 -8.31 -1.95
N VAL A 141 6.00 -7.81 -0.99
CA VAL A 141 5.02 -8.60 -0.23
C VAL A 141 3.65 -7.92 -0.23
N THR A 142 2.57 -8.67 -0.34
CA THR A 142 1.21 -8.14 -0.20
C THR A 142 0.88 -7.84 1.26
N SER A 143 -0.17 -7.09 1.54
CA SER A 143 -0.62 -6.84 2.92
C SER A 143 -0.94 -8.13 3.67
N ALA A 144 -1.51 -9.13 3.00
CA ALA A 144 -1.82 -10.44 3.56
C ALA A 144 -0.55 -11.29 3.80
N GLY A 145 0.47 -11.15 2.96
CA GLY A 145 1.69 -11.96 3.01
C GLY A 145 2.72 -11.53 4.06
N ARG A 146 2.58 -10.34 4.67
CA ARG A 146 3.60 -9.74 5.58
C ARG A 146 4.00 -10.63 6.75
N ILE A 147 3.02 -11.16 7.48
CA ILE A 147 3.28 -11.99 8.68
C ILE A 147 3.94 -13.31 8.27
N LYS A 148 3.41 -13.96 7.24
CA LYS A 148 3.96 -15.21 6.74
C LYS A 148 5.43 -15.06 6.30
N ALA A 149 5.76 -14.03 5.54
CA ALA A 149 7.12 -13.77 5.09
C ALA A 149 8.12 -13.60 6.26
N LEU A 150 7.68 -13.01 7.38
CA LEU A 150 8.50 -12.90 8.61
C LEU A 150 8.63 -14.23 9.34
N GLN A 151 7.55 -15.01 9.44
CA GLN A 151 7.53 -16.30 10.14
C GLN A 151 8.37 -17.37 9.42
N GLU A 152 8.37 -17.34 8.08
CA GLU A 152 9.15 -18.27 7.25
C GLU A 152 10.61 -17.85 7.09
N GLY A 153 11.00 -16.66 7.60
CA GLY A 153 12.36 -16.15 7.47
C GLY A 153 12.71 -15.67 6.06
N ASP A 154 11.69 -15.44 5.24
CA ASP A 154 11.85 -14.91 3.89
C ASP A 154 12.39 -13.49 3.86
N VAL A 155 12.14 -12.73 4.92
CA VAL A 155 12.60 -11.36 5.13
C VAL A 155 13.04 -11.15 6.58
N ASP A 156 14.00 -10.25 6.77
CA ASP A 156 14.47 -9.87 8.11
C ASP A 156 13.52 -8.85 8.77
N VAL A 157 12.97 -7.98 7.96
CA VAL A 157 12.03 -6.93 8.38
C VAL A 157 10.92 -6.72 7.33
N VAL A 158 9.77 -6.23 7.77
CA VAL A 158 8.72 -5.72 6.89
C VAL A 158 8.48 -4.25 7.20
N VAL A 159 8.70 -3.38 6.22
CA VAL A 159 8.40 -1.95 6.28
C VAL A 159 7.43 -1.64 5.14
N ARG A 160 6.12 -1.63 5.49
CA ARG A 160 5.05 -1.62 4.48
C ARG A 160 3.74 -1.15 5.11
N THR A 161 3.68 0.14 5.52
CA THR A 161 2.46 0.74 6.07
C THR A 161 1.72 -0.22 7.01
N MET A 162 2.45 -0.87 7.91
CA MET A 162 1.92 -1.97 8.71
C MET A 162 1.48 -1.52 10.09
N THR A 163 0.18 -1.38 10.30
CA THR A 163 -0.39 -1.06 11.61
C THR A 163 -0.01 -2.10 12.64
N ALA A 164 0.61 -1.67 13.73
CA ALA A 164 0.83 -2.50 14.90
C ALA A 164 -0.50 -2.75 15.61
N THR A 165 -0.86 -4.02 15.80
CA THR A 165 -2.07 -4.43 16.53
C THR A 165 -1.75 -5.54 17.52
N CYS A 166 -2.50 -5.64 18.59
CA CYS A 166 -2.32 -6.72 19.56
C CYS A 166 -2.51 -8.12 18.97
N GLU A 167 -3.36 -8.25 17.95
CA GLU A 167 -3.51 -9.48 17.19
C GLU A 167 -2.19 -9.87 16.49
N ARG A 168 -1.59 -8.94 15.76
CA ARG A 168 -0.33 -9.16 15.04
C ARG A 168 0.88 -9.36 15.96
N TRP A 169 0.87 -8.73 17.13
CA TRP A 169 1.90 -8.94 18.15
C TRP A 169 1.99 -10.38 18.67
N LYS A 170 0.95 -11.20 18.49
CA LYS A 170 1.00 -12.63 18.85
C LYS A 170 1.98 -13.39 17.95
N ASP A 171 2.02 -13.02 16.68
CA ASP A 171 2.75 -13.75 15.63
C ASP A 171 4.14 -13.19 15.33
N ILE A 172 4.30 -11.87 15.42
CA ILE A 172 5.54 -11.14 15.12
C ILE A 172 5.81 -10.09 16.19
N ASN A 173 6.99 -9.51 16.15
CA ASN A 173 7.31 -8.29 16.90
C ASN A 173 7.15 -7.05 16.03
N PHE A 174 6.98 -5.89 16.66
CA PHE A 174 7.03 -4.58 16.01
C PHE A 174 8.11 -3.70 16.63
N SER A 175 8.69 -2.84 15.82
CA SER A 175 9.46 -1.68 16.30
C SER A 175 8.58 -0.71 17.08
N ALA A 176 9.19 0.31 17.67
CA ALA A 176 8.50 1.55 18.01
C ALA A 176 7.81 2.12 16.75
N ILE A 177 6.74 2.87 16.96
CA ILE A 177 5.95 3.45 15.87
C ILE A 177 6.80 4.50 15.14
N TYR A 178 6.92 4.38 13.81
CA TYR A 178 7.67 5.31 12.99
C TYR A 178 6.77 6.31 12.24
N TYR A 179 5.47 6.03 12.16
CA TYR A 179 4.44 6.89 11.56
C TYR A 179 3.07 6.58 12.16
N THR A 180 2.17 7.58 12.20
CA THR A 180 0.78 7.37 12.61
C THR A 180 -0.15 7.89 11.52
N ALA A 181 -0.84 6.97 10.86
CA ALA A 181 -1.89 7.22 9.90
C ALA A 181 -3.28 7.10 10.55
N GLY A 182 -4.32 7.26 9.76
CA GLY A 182 -5.70 6.99 10.16
C GLY A 182 -6.56 6.67 8.96
N GLN A 183 -7.47 5.72 9.10
CA GLN A 183 -8.37 5.33 8.02
C GLN A 183 -9.33 6.46 7.66
N ARG A 184 -9.52 6.67 6.36
CA ARG A 184 -10.44 7.64 5.76
C ARG A 184 -11.10 7.01 4.52
N LEU A 185 -11.88 7.82 3.81
CA LEU A 185 -12.48 7.46 2.53
C LEU A 185 -11.77 8.16 1.37
N LEU A 186 -11.73 7.50 0.23
CA LEU A 186 -11.44 8.06 -1.08
C LEU A 186 -12.68 7.84 -1.96
N VAL A 187 -13.15 8.91 -2.56
CA VAL A 187 -14.34 8.95 -3.42
C VAL A 187 -14.10 9.86 -4.62
N ASP A 188 -14.97 9.80 -5.59
CA ASP A 188 -15.00 10.79 -6.68
C ASP A 188 -15.19 12.21 -6.12
N ARG A 189 -14.52 13.20 -6.70
CA ARG A 189 -14.51 14.59 -6.23
C ARG A 189 -15.90 15.23 -6.13
N GLY A 190 -16.86 14.79 -6.90
CA GLY A 190 -18.27 15.26 -6.83
C GLY A 190 -19.13 14.50 -5.82
N SER A 191 -18.58 13.53 -5.08
CA SER A 191 -19.36 12.76 -4.11
C SER A 191 -19.62 13.56 -2.83
N GLU A 192 -20.85 13.44 -2.30
CA GLU A 192 -21.26 13.99 -1.01
C GLU A 192 -20.99 13.04 0.17
N VAL A 193 -20.42 11.86 -0.09
CA VAL A 193 -20.11 10.85 0.92
C VAL A 193 -18.95 11.30 1.79
N THR A 194 -19.15 11.28 3.11
CA THR A 194 -18.16 11.68 4.11
C THR A 194 -17.91 10.63 5.20
N SER A 195 -18.70 9.55 5.23
CA SER A 195 -18.55 8.47 6.20
C SER A 195 -18.90 7.11 5.59
N LEU A 196 -18.38 6.03 6.17
CA LEU A 196 -18.73 4.66 5.79
C LEU A 196 -20.24 4.39 5.95
N ASP A 197 -20.87 5.00 6.94
CA ASP A 197 -22.30 4.75 7.25
C ASP A 197 -23.23 5.18 6.12
N GLN A 198 -22.80 6.11 5.26
CA GLN A 198 -23.55 6.55 4.08
C GLN A 198 -23.46 5.57 2.89
N LEU A 199 -22.61 4.54 2.99
CA LEU A 199 -22.35 3.57 1.92
C LEU A 199 -23.06 2.23 2.13
N GLY A 200 -24.12 2.18 2.95
CA GLY A 200 -24.88 0.95 3.20
C GLY A 200 -25.29 0.24 1.91
N GLY A 201 -25.00 -1.07 1.80
CA GLY A 201 -25.23 -1.87 0.61
C GLY A 201 -24.32 -1.58 -0.59
N GLN A 202 -23.35 -0.67 -0.46
CA GLN A 202 -22.41 -0.31 -1.52
C GLN A 202 -21.08 -1.06 -1.38
N LYS A 203 -20.40 -1.27 -2.50
CA LYS A 203 -19.07 -1.89 -2.54
C LYS A 203 -18.00 -0.91 -2.10
N VAL A 204 -17.18 -1.30 -1.12
CA VAL A 204 -16.03 -0.51 -0.62
C VAL A 204 -14.78 -1.37 -0.65
N CYS A 205 -13.74 -0.86 -1.32
CA CYS A 205 -12.50 -1.60 -1.54
C CYS A 205 -11.43 -1.33 -0.48
N ALA A 206 -10.71 -2.39 -0.11
CA ALA A 206 -9.46 -2.32 0.65
C ALA A 206 -8.56 -3.51 0.33
N ALA A 207 -7.28 -3.44 0.72
CA ALA A 207 -6.36 -4.55 0.51
C ALA A 207 -6.64 -5.71 1.48
N LYS A 208 -6.54 -6.94 0.96
CA LYS A 208 -6.64 -8.20 1.72
C LYS A 208 -5.63 -8.21 2.87
N GLY A 209 -6.06 -8.60 4.07
CA GLY A 209 -5.19 -8.67 5.26
C GLY A 209 -4.83 -7.30 5.88
N SER A 210 -5.45 -6.20 5.42
CA SER A 210 -5.34 -4.89 6.06
C SER A 210 -6.28 -4.79 7.28
N THR A 211 -6.01 -3.82 8.16
CA THR A 211 -6.96 -3.38 9.20
C THR A 211 -8.20 -2.76 8.56
N SER A 212 -8.00 -2.07 7.45
CA SER A 212 -9.05 -1.36 6.71
C SER A 212 -10.18 -2.27 6.23
N ILE A 213 -9.86 -3.44 5.65
CA ILE A 213 -10.91 -4.39 5.20
C ILE A 213 -11.71 -4.95 6.37
N LYS A 214 -11.06 -5.16 7.54
CA LYS A 214 -11.75 -5.60 8.78
C LYS A 214 -12.72 -4.52 9.26
N THR A 215 -12.32 -3.25 9.23
CA THR A 215 -13.16 -2.11 9.61
C THR A 215 -14.38 -1.98 8.69
N ILE A 216 -14.20 -2.13 7.36
CA ILE A 216 -15.29 -2.11 6.39
C ILE A 216 -16.26 -3.27 6.68
N ALA A 217 -15.75 -4.47 6.86
CA ALA A 217 -16.58 -5.66 7.11
C ALA A 217 -17.35 -5.60 8.44
N ALA A 218 -16.80 -4.92 9.44
CA ALA A 218 -17.43 -4.75 10.76
C ALA A 218 -18.41 -3.56 10.82
N ASN A 219 -18.54 -2.75 9.78
CA ASN A 219 -19.36 -1.56 9.81
C ASN A 219 -20.87 -1.90 9.87
N PRO A 220 -21.64 -1.33 10.81
CA PRO A 220 -23.05 -1.65 11.01
C PRO A 220 -23.95 -1.27 9.84
N ALA A 221 -23.53 -0.39 8.94
CA ALA A 221 -24.29 -0.02 7.73
C ALA A 221 -24.34 -1.14 6.67
N LYS A 222 -23.72 -2.30 6.93
CA LYS A 222 -23.72 -3.47 6.03
C LYS A 222 -23.18 -3.13 4.64
N LEU A 223 -21.96 -2.63 4.60
CA LEU A 223 -21.21 -2.42 3.38
C LEU A 223 -20.95 -3.76 2.67
N ILE A 224 -20.68 -3.71 1.38
CA ILE A 224 -20.15 -4.86 0.63
C ILE A 224 -18.63 -4.72 0.58
N PRO A 225 -17.87 -5.40 1.45
CA PRO A 225 -16.42 -5.35 1.43
C PRO A 225 -15.89 -5.99 0.16
N VAL A 226 -15.00 -5.29 -0.55
CA VAL A 226 -14.26 -5.82 -1.70
C VAL A 226 -12.79 -5.83 -1.34
N GLN A 227 -12.17 -7.01 -1.32
CA GLN A 227 -10.74 -7.11 -1.05
C GLN A 227 -9.95 -7.45 -2.31
N VAL A 228 -8.77 -6.84 -2.42
CA VAL A 228 -7.81 -7.03 -3.51
C VAL A 228 -6.40 -7.20 -2.93
N ASP A 229 -5.45 -7.67 -3.73
CA ASP A 229 -4.08 -7.87 -3.27
C ASP A 229 -3.29 -6.55 -3.16
N ASN A 230 -3.49 -5.61 -4.11
CA ASN A 230 -2.74 -4.35 -4.16
C ASN A 230 -3.65 -3.13 -4.03
N TRP A 231 -3.15 -2.06 -3.44
CA TRP A 231 -3.88 -0.80 -3.32
C TRP A 231 -4.19 -0.16 -4.67
N SER A 232 -3.32 -0.33 -5.67
CA SER A 232 -3.55 0.13 -7.05
C SER A 232 -4.79 -0.52 -7.68
N ASP A 233 -5.12 -1.75 -7.30
CA ASP A 233 -6.29 -2.46 -7.81
C ASP A 233 -7.58 -1.80 -7.30
N CYS A 234 -7.62 -1.36 -6.02
CA CYS A 234 -8.71 -0.55 -5.49
C CYS A 234 -8.87 0.79 -6.24
N LEU A 235 -7.75 1.46 -6.57
CA LEU A 235 -7.79 2.71 -7.35
C LEU A 235 -8.42 2.49 -8.71
N ILE A 236 -8.02 1.45 -9.43
CA ILE A 236 -8.58 1.09 -10.73
C ILE A 236 -10.08 0.77 -10.62
N MET A 237 -10.49 0.00 -9.61
CA MET A 237 -11.90 -0.34 -9.40
C MET A 237 -12.76 0.91 -9.11
N LEU A 238 -12.23 1.87 -8.35
CA LEU A 238 -12.91 3.14 -8.11
C LEU A 238 -13.03 3.96 -9.40
N GLN A 239 -11.96 4.14 -10.16
CA GLN A 239 -11.95 4.83 -11.45
C GLN A 239 -12.90 4.22 -12.47
N GLN A 240 -13.12 2.92 -12.39
CA GLN A 240 -14.06 2.20 -13.27
C GLN A 240 -15.50 2.17 -12.73
N GLY A 241 -15.75 2.75 -11.55
CA GLY A 241 -17.08 2.72 -10.93
C GLY A 241 -17.52 1.33 -10.47
N GLN A 242 -16.58 0.40 -10.26
CA GLN A 242 -16.87 -0.94 -9.76
C GLN A 242 -17.04 -0.98 -8.23
N VAL A 243 -16.52 0.03 -7.54
CA VAL A 243 -16.70 0.28 -6.11
C VAL A 243 -17.10 1.74 -5.89
N ALA A 244 -17.88 2.01 -4.85
CA ALA A 244 -18.32 3.37 -4.51
C ALA A 244 -17.23 4.18 -3.78
N ALA A 245 -16.32 3.49 -3.11
CA ALA A 245 -15.22 4.11 -2.37
C ALA A 245 -14.05 3.14 -2.18
N VAL A 246 -12.87 3.72 -1.92
CA VAL A 246 -11.76 3.02 -1.28
C VAL A 246 -11.69 3.51 0.16
N SER A 247 -11.49 2.61 1.12
CA SER A 247 -11.31 3.01 2.51
C SER A 247 -10.04 2.40 3.08
N THR A 248 -9.08 3.26 3.41
CA THR A 248 -7.80 2.88 4.02
C THR A 248 -7.13 4.11 4.66
N ASP A 249 -5.88 3.96 5.03
CA ASP A 249 -5.06 4.95 5.67
C ASP A 249 -4.90 6.19 4.78
N ASP A 250 -5.09 7.35 5.34
CA ASP A 250 -5.03 8.64 4.64
C ASP A 250 -3.72 8.87 3.87
N THR A 251 -2.63 8.28 4.33
CA THR A 251 -1.34 8.29 3.67
C THR A 251 -1.34 7.53 2.34
N ILE A 252 -2.01 6.37 2.30
CA ILE A 252 -2.18 5.56 1.09
C ILE A 252 -3.15 6.28 0.14
N LEU A 253 -4.25 6.81 0.68
CA LEU A 253 -5.22 7.59 -0.10
C LEU A 253 -4.59 8.85 -0.70
N ALA A 254 -3.69 9.55 0.03
CA ALA A 254 -2.96 10.69 -0.50
C ALA A 254 -2.13 10.32 -1.74
N GLY A 255 -1.51 9.14 -1.73
CA GLY A 255 -0.82 8.59 -2.89
C GLY A 255 -1.75 8.32 -4.07
N MET A 256 -2.99 7.87 -3.83
CA MET A 256 -4.00 7.66 -4.87
C MET A 256 -4.51 9.00 -5.45
N VAL A 257 -4.79 9.99 -4.60
CA VAL A 257 -5.18 11.35 -5.04
C VAL A 257 -4.09 12.00 -5.88
N ALA A 258 -2.82 11.78 -5.53
CA ALA A 258 -1.70 12.31 -6.31
C ALA A 258 -1.60 11.68 -7.72
N GLN A 259 -2.15 10.48 -7.91
CA GLN A 259 -2.20 9.80 -9.20
C GLN A 259 -3.48 10.14 -9.99
N ASP A 260 -4.56 10.53 -9.32
CA ASP A 260 -5.82 10.90 -9.97
C ASP A 260 -6.46 12.13 -9.29
N PRO A 261 -6.41 13.32 -9.93
CA PRO A 261 -6.96 14.54 -9.39
C PRO A 261 -8.51 14.58 -9.40
N ASN A 262 -9.19 13.63 -10.03
CA ASN A 262 -10.65 13.50 -9.98
C ASN A 262 -11.15 12.86 -8.69
N LEU A 263 -10.24 12.32 -7.88
CA LEU A 263 -10.55 11.73 -6.60
C LEU A 263 -10.28 12.71 -5.45
N THR A 264 -10.93 12.47 -4.32
CA THR A 264 -10.75 13.26 -3.10
C THR A 264 -10.88 12.39 -1.86
N MET A 265 -10.07 12.74 -0.84
CA MET A 265 -10.25 12.15 0.49
C MET A 265 -11.44 12.80 1.18
N ALA A 266 -12.38 12.00 1.64
CA ALA A 266 -13.62 12.45 2.29
C ALA A 266 -13.63 12.12 3.79
N GLY A 267 -14.31 12.95 4.57
CA GLY A 267 -14.49 12.80 5.99
C GLY A 267 -13.22 12.92 6.83
N PRO A 268 -13.33 12.87 8.16
CA PRO A 268 -12.20 12.83 9.08
C PRO A 268 -11.56 11.43 9.13
N ARG A 269 -10.39 11.30 9.79
CA ARG A 269 -9.88 10.00 10.25
C ARG A 269 -10.84 9.40 11.27
N PHE A 270 -11.16 8.12 11.13
CA PHE A 270 -12.05 7.41 12.07
C PHE A 270 -11.36 6.22 12.77
N THR A 271 -10.08 5.96 12.46
CA THR A 271 -9.21 5.05 13.21
C THR A 271 -7.86 5.71 13.47
N GLU A 272 -7.07 5.11 14.34
CA GLU A 272 -5.63 5.37 14.49
C GLU A 272 -4.86 4.15 13.97
N GLU A 273 -3.95 4.38 13.03
CA GLU A 273 -3.16 3.34 12.37
C GLU A 273 -1.67 3.57 12.65
N PRO A 274 -1.15 3.09 13.80
CA PRO A 274 0.25 3.23 14.16
C PRO A 274 1.11 2.27 13.34
N TYR A 275 2.00 2.79 12.48
CA TYR A 275 2.90 1.97 11.68
C TYR A 275 4.13 1.55 12.45
N GLY A 276 4.31 0.24 12.58
CA GLY A 276 5.51 -0.39 13.12
C GLY A 276 6.22 -1.23 12.06
N ILE A 277 7.52 -1.41 12.21
CA ILE A 277 8.33 -2.30 11.40
C ILE A 277 8.11 -3.72 11.94
N GLY A 278 7.59 -4.62 11.10
CA GLY A 278 7.45 -6.03 11.46
C GLY A 278 8.80 -6.75 11.51
N ILE A 279 9.02 -7.55 12.53
CA ILE A 279 10.28 -8.30 12.79
C ILE A 279 9.90 -9.70 13.28
N PRO A 280 10.63 -10.77 12.88
CA PRO A 280 10.36 -12.12 13.36
C PRO A 280 10.30 -12.21 14.87
N LYS A 281 9.40 -13.04 15.40
CA LYS A 281 9.10 -13.13 16.83
C LYS A 281 10.32 -13.47 17.69
N ALA A 282 11.25 -14.28 17.17
CA ALA A 282 12.47 -14.67 17.87
C ALA A 282 13.54 -13.56 17.96
N ASN A 283 13.47 -12.53 17.09
CA ASN A 283 14.55 -11.56 16.90
C ASN A 283 14.36 -10.28 17.72
N VAL A 284 14.23 -10.40 19.04
CA VAL A 284 14.05 -9.25 19.95
C VAL A 284 15.25 -8.30 19.91
N ASP A 285 16.47 -8.82 19.73
CA ASP A 285 17.69 -8.03 19.56
C ASP A 285 17.60 -7.10 18.34
N MET A 286 17.04 -7.60 17.23
CA MET A 286 16.80 -6.81 16.02
C MET A 286 15.75 -5.72 16.28
N VAL A 287 14.69 -5.98 17.07
CA VAL A 287 13.71 -4.93 17.43
C VAL A 287 14.39 -3.80 18.19
N LYS A 288 15.18 -4.10 19.19
CA LYS A 288 15.93 -3.11 19.98
C LYS A 288 16.89 -2.30 19.13
N PHE A 289 17.61 -2.98 18.21
CA PHE A 289 18.50 -2.32 17.25
C PHE A 289 17.72 -1.37 16.32
N VAL A 290 16.63 -1.84 15.71
CA VAL A 290 15.80 -1.02 14.83
C VAL A 290 15.22 0.18 15.57
N ASN A 291 14.82 0.02 16.84
CA ASN A 291 14.34 1.14 17.65
C ASN A 291 15.45 2.17 17.90
N GLY A 292 16.70 1.72 18.11
CA GLY A 292 17.86 2.61 18.17
C GLY A 292 18.07 3.39 16.87
N VAL A 293 17.89 2.73 15.71
CA VAL A 293 17.95 3.39 14.40
C VAL A 293 16.85 4.43 14.24
N LEU A 294 15.62 4.12 14.63
CA LEU A 294 14.50 5.06 14.57
C LEU A 294 14.74 6.28 15.45
N VAL A 295 15.18 6.09 16.70
CA VAL A 295 15.55 7.20 17.60
C VAL A 295 16.63 8.07 16.97
N LYS A 296 17.68 7.45 16.40
CA LYS A 296 18.74 8.19 15.71
C LYS A 296 18.20 9.02 14.54
N THR A 297 17.38 8.44 13.66
CA THR A 297 16.84 9.10 12.46
C THR A 297 15.89 10.25 12.81
N ILE A 298 15.17 10.13 13.91
CA ILE A 298 14.34 11.22 14.45
C ILE A 298 15.23 12.36 14.95
N ASN A 299 16.23 12.04 15.78
CA ASN A 299 17.08 13.04 16.44
C ASN A 299 18.00 13.78 15.47
N ASP A 300 18.50 13.13 14.41
CA ASP A 300 19.38 13.75 13.42
C ASP A 300 18.63 14.41 12.26
N GLY A 301 17.30 14.40 12.29
CA GLY A 301 16.42 15.01 11.29
C GLY A 301 16.26 14.21 9.99
N THR A 302 16.84 13.02 9.90
CA THR A 302 16.70 12.15 8.71
C THR A 302 15.23 11.76 8.45
N TRP A 303 14.48 11.45 9.52
CA TRP A 303 13.04 11.18 9.45
C TRP A 303 12.28 12.36 8.86
N ALA A 304 12.57 13.57 9.35
CA ALA A 304 11.92 14.80 8.90
C ALA A 304 12.20 15.08 7.42
N LYS A 305 13.45 14.90 6.98
CA LYS A 305 13.84 15.09 5.56
C LYS A 305 13.14 14.08 4.65
N SER A 306 13.02 12.82 5.07
CA SER A 306 12.29 11.81 4.30
C SER A 306 10.80 12.12 4.25
N TYR A 307 10.19 12.59 5.37
CA TYR A 307 8.81 13.05 5.39
C TYR A 307 8.60 14.19 4.38
N ASP A 308 9.41 15.25 4.45
CA ASP A 308 9.27 16.41 3.58
C ASP A 308 9.41 16.05 2.10
N LYS A 309 10.33 15.13 1.80
CA LYS A 309 10.54 14.65 0.43
C LYS A 309 9.33 13.93 -0.14
N TRP A 310 8.72 13.03 0.62
CA TRP A 310 7.67 12.14 0.12
C TRP A 310 6.26 12.63 0.45
N LEU A 311 6.05 13.13 1.65
CA LEU A 311 4.73 13.45 2.18
C LEU A 311 4.45 14.95 2.29
N GLY A 312 5.49 15.79 2.24
CA GLY A 312 5.34 17.24 2.33
C GLY A 312 4.48 17.85 1.23
N GLN A 313 4.40 17.19 0.07
CA GLN A 313 3.57 17.64 -1.05
C GLN A 313 2.09 17.22 -0.96
N THR A 314 1.70 16.41 0.02
CA THR A 314 0.30 15.96 0.18
C THR A 314 -0.59 16.99 0.88
N GLY A 315 -0.04 18.14 1.25
CA GLY A 315 -0.72 19.22 1.94
C GLY A 315 -0.70 19.05 3.47
N GLY A 316 -0.73 20.18 4.16
CA GLY A 316 -0.69 20.23 5.62
C GLY A 316 0.72 20.43 6.21
N SER A 317 0.77 20.72 7.51
CA SER A 317 2.03 20.82 8.24
C SER A 317 2.59 19.42 8.54
N ARG A 318 3.93 19.28 8.50
CA ARG A 318 4.58 18.05 8.94
C ARG A 318 4.22 17.78 10.41
N PRO A 319 3.67 16.58 10.72
CA PRO A 319 3.44 16.19 12.10
C PRO A 319 4.77 15.99 12.84
N ALA A 320 4.74 16.06 14.16
CA ALA A 320 5.86 15.59 14.95
C ALA A 320 6.04 14.07 14.71
N PRO A 321 7.29 13.56 14.65
CA PRO A 321 7.50 12.13 14.62
C PRO A 321 6.90 11.48 15.87
N PRO A 322 6.36 10.23 15.75
CA PRO A 322 5.78 9.56 16.90
C PRO A 322 6.77 9.42 18.06
N THR A 323 6.32 9.71 19.27
CA THR A 323 7.14 9.47 20.48
C THR A 323 7.17 7.96 20.75
N PRO A 324 8.36 7.34 20.86
CA PRO A 324 8.47 5.93 21.16
C PRO A 324 7.87 5.58 22.53
N VAL A 325 7.05 4.54 22.58
CA VAL A 325 6.54 3.91 23.82
C VAL A 325 7.26 2.59 23.97
N TYR A 326 7.80 2.33 25.17
CA TYR A 326 8.52 1.11 25.47
C TYR A 326 7.82 0.30 26.57
N ARG A 327 7.87 -1.02 26.42
CA ARG A 327 7.59 -1.97 27.51
C ARG A 327 8.90 -2.27 28.19
N ASP A 328 8.98 -2.07 29.47
CA ASP A 328 10.14 -2.37 30.31
C ASP A 328 10.06 -3.79 30.86
#